data_36d9722272a9c184f9e4bbc1236861a7
#
_entry.id   36d9722272a9c184f9e4bbc1236861a7
#
_cell.length_a   1.000
_cell.length_b   1.000
_cell.length_c   1.000
_cell.angle_alpha   90.00
_cell.angle_beta   90.00
_cell.angle_gamma   90.00
#
_symmetry.space_group_name_H-M   'P 1'
#
loop_
_entity.id
_entity.type
_entity.pdbx_description
1 polymer ?
#
loop_
_entity_poly.entity_id
_entity_poly.type
_entity_poly.pdbx_seq_one_letter_code
_entity_poly.pdbx_strand_id
1 'polypeptide(L)'
;MSGSADTRKYSSPLREQQALATRERILRATLDLLNVNPFGDISMDDVAKSAGVERRTVFRHFATKEALFDAFWIFINEGMNAQTLPSTLDELVHAPIDMFQQFDKNQGVIRASIHTPAGYAMRMRRIAARRKAFKQCFTAAEMEPASENGKRAEALFHLLYSAGAWEILKDYAGLTGQEAGEAASWAMQVILKAAKPDAQ
;
A
#
# COMPACT_ATOMS: atom_id res chain seq x y z
N MET A 1 -16.92 -22.66 51.51
CA MET A 1 -16.65 -23.34 50.19
C MET A 1 -17.43 -22.58 49.14
N SER A 2 -16.81 -21.67 48.45
CA SER A 2 -17.45 -20.84 47.42
C SER A 2 -16.86 -21.25 46.07
N GLY A 3 -17.64 -21.99 45.26
CA GLY A 3 -17.26 -22.43 43.92
C GLY A 3 -17.38 -21.30 42.96
N SER A 4 -16.26 -20.81 42.47
CA SER A 4 -16.20 -19.90 41.31
C SER A 4 -16.62 -20.67 40.07
N ALA A 5 -17.79 -20.33 39.52
CA ALA A 5 -18.25 -20.85 38.24
C ALA A 5 -17.42 -20.18 37.14
N ASP A 6 -16.46 -20.91 36.59
CA ASP A 6 -15.72 -20.60 35.40
C ASP A 6 -16.67 -20.66 34.20
N THR A 7 -17.22 -19.51 33.79
CA THR A 7 -18.08 -19.37 32.62
C THR A 7 -17.19 -19.44 31.36
N ARG A 8 -16.84 -20.65 30.91
CA ARG A 8 -16.24 -20.86 29.58
C ARG A 8 -17.11 -20.21 28.52
N LYS A 9 -16.60 -19.13 27.90
CA LYS A 9 -17.18 -18.52 26.72
C LYS A 9 -17.20 -19.56 25.60
N TYR A 10 -18.34 -20.24 25.43
CA TYR A 10 -18.57 -21.16 24.32
C TYR A 10 -18.71 -20.35 23.02
N SER A 11 -17.60 -20.18 22.28
CA SER A 11 -17.63 -19.65 20.92
C SER A 11 -17.89 -20.81 19.95
N SER A 12 -19.05 -20.78 19.29
CA SER A 12 -19.35 -21.77 18.26
C SER A 12 -18.48 -21.49 17.02
N PRO A 13 -17.74 -22.48 16.46
CA PRO A 13 -16.96 -22.32 15.24
C PRO A 13 -17.74 -21.66 14.10
N LEU A 14 -19.04 -21.97 13.99
CA LEU A 14 -19.93 -21.37 13.00
C LEU A 14 -20.11 -19.86 13.21
N ARG A 15 -20.21 -19.39 14.45
CA ARG A 15 -20.33 -17.95 14.75
C ARG A 15 -19.04 -17.20 14.42
N GLU A 16 -17.88 -17.81 14.65
CA GLU A 16 -16.58 -17.24 14.29
C GLU A 16 -16.43 -17.13 12.78
N GLN A 17 -16.79 -18.18 12.04
CA GLN A 17 -16.79 -18.14 10.57
C GLN A 17 -17.72 -17.07 10.02
N GLN A 18 -18.93 -16.93 10.56
CA GLN A 18 -19.88 -15.89 10.17
C GLN A 18 -19.36 -14.49 10.49
N ALA A 19 -18.70 -14.32 11.61
CA ALA A 19 -18.08 -13.05 11.98
C ALA A 19 -16.93 -12.67 11.03
N LEU A 20 -16.07 -13.63 10.66
CA LEU A 20 -14.99 -13.43 9.69
C LEU A 20 -15.54 -13.09 8.30
N ALA A 21 -16.53 -13.85 7.81
CA ALA A 21 -17.19 -13.57 6.54
C ALA A 21 -17.85 -12.17 6.50
N THR A 22 -18.48 -11.76 7.61
CA THR A 22 -19.05 -10.41 7.71
C THR A 22 -17.99 -9.34 7.73
N ARG A 23 -16.88 -9.56 8.45
CA ARG A 23 -15.75 -8.64 8.48
C ARG A 23 -15.14 -8.45 7.09
N GLU A 24 -14.92 -9.53 6.34
CA GLU A 24 -14.39 -9.48 4.98
C GLU A 24 -15.35 -8.74 4.03
N ARG A 25 -16.65 -8.99 4.14
CA ARG A 25 -17.68 -8.29 3.35
C ARG A 25 -17.67 -6.78 3.58
N ILE A 26 -17.45 -6.32 4.82
CA ILE A 26 -17.31 -4.90 5.16
C ILE A 26 -16.03 -4.33 4.51
N LEU A 27 -14.93 -5.04 4.54
CA LEU A 27 -13.67 -4.60 3.93
C LEU A 27 -13.77 -4.53 2.39
N ARG A 28 -14.44 -5.51 1.75
CA ARG A 28 -14.72 -5.47 0.30
C ARG A 28 -15.63 -4.30 -0.08
N ALA A 29 -16.67 -4.03 0.69
CA ALA A 29 -17.53 -2.88 0.48
C ALA A 29 -16.77 -1.54 0.59
N THR A 30 -15.80 -1.46 1.48
CA THR A 30 -14.90 -0.30 1.58
C THR A 30 -14.04 -0.16 0.32
N LEU A 31 -13.54 -1.27 -0.24
CA LEU A 31 -12.82 -1.29 -1.51
C LEU A 31 -13.68 -0.77 -2.66
N ASP A 32 -14.91 -1.26 -2.77
CA ASP A 32 -15.84 -0.86 -3.85
C ASP A 32 -16.16 0.63 -3.79
N LEU A 33 -16.40 1.17 -2.60
CA LEU A 33 -16.63 2.60 -2.39
C LEU A 33 -15.43 3.45 -2.77
N LEU A 34 -14.21 3.03 -2.40
CA LEU A 34 -12.97 3.73 -2.77
C LEU A 34 -12.71 3.69 -4.27
N ASN A 35 -13.08 2.61 -4.95
CA ASN A 35 -12.96 2.51 -6.40
C ASN A 35 -13.92 3.45 -7.14
N VAL A 36 -15.10 3.70 -6.58
CA VAL A 36 -16.08 4.65 -7.15
C VAL A 36 -15.73 6.10 -6.81
N ASN A 37 -15.26 6.35 -5.59
CA ASN A 37 -14.93 7.71 -5.11
C ASN A 37 -13.63 7.73 -4.29
N PRO A 38 -12.47 7.69 -4.95
CA PRO A 38 -11.15 7.60 -4.29
C PRO A 38 -10.78 8.84 -3.47
N PHE A 39 -11.41 9.98 -3.74
CA PHE A 39 -11.18 11.25 -3.06
C PHE A 39 -12.30 11.60 -2.06
N GLY A 40 -13.36 10.80 -2.03
CA GLY A 40 -14.52 11.04 -1.19
C GLY A 40 -14.30 10.69 0.28
N ASP A 41 -15.03 11.38 1.14
CA ASP A 41 -15.12 11.02 2.55
C ASP A 41 -16.14 9.88 2.71
N ILE A 42 -15.65 8.64 2.82
CA ILE A 42 -16.48 7.45 3.03
C ILE A 42 -16.87 7.38 4.50
N SER A 43 -18.16 7.38 4.78
CA SER A 43 -18.69 7.23 6.13
C SER A 43 -18.90 5.76 6.51
N MET A 44 -19.04 5.50 7.82
CA MET A 44 -19.40 4.16 8.33
C MET A 44 -20.81 3.73 7.87
N ASP A 45 -21.69 4.70 7.56
CA ASP A 45 -23.04 4.45 7.04
C ASP A 45 -22.98 4.01 5.57
N ASP A 46 -22.14 4.64 4.76
CA ASP A 46 -21.94 4.23 3.36
C ASP A 46 -21.40 2.81 3.29
N VAL A 47 -20.43 2.48 4.16
CA VAL A 47 -19.87 1.14 4.26
C VAL A 47 -20.93 0.12 4.70
N ALA A 48 -21.75 0.45 5.69
CA ALA A 48 -22.84 -0.43 6.15
C ALA A 48 -23.84 -0.71 5.03
N LYS A 49 -24.27 0.32 4.31
CA LYS A 49 -25.18 0.24 3.17
C LYS A 49 -24.58 -0.61 2.04
N SER A 50 -23.35 -0.34 1.65
CA SER A 50 -22.64 -1.07 0.59
C SER A 50 -22.41 -2.55 0.97
N ALA A 51 -22.08 -2.83 2.24
CA ALA A 51 -21.88 -4.19 2.74
C ALA A 51 -23.21 -4.95 2.97
N GLY A 52 -24.37 -4.32 2.87
CA GLY A 52 -25.67 -4.94 3.18
C GLY A 52 -25.77 -5.39 4.63
N VAL A 53 -25.25 -4.57 5.57
CA VAL A 53 -25.32 -4.82 7.01
C VAL A 53 -25.84 -3.59 7.74
N GLU A 54 -26.30 -3.78 8.99
CA GLU A 54 -26.68 -2.64 9.81
C GLU A 54 -25.45 -1.88 10.30
N ARG A 55 -25.56 -0.56 10.48
CA ARG A 55 -24.51 0.32 11.03
C ARG A 55 -23.90 -0.24 12.31
N ARG A 56 -24.72 -0.73 13.26
CA ARG A 56 -24.24 -1.34 14.51
C ARG A 56 -23.33 -2.57 14.26
N THR A 57 -23.53 -3.28 13.15
CA THR A 57 -22.70 -4.41 12.79
C THR A 57 -21.31 -3.95 12.36
N VAL A 58 -21.21 -2.85 11.59
CA VAL A 58 -19.92 -2.26 11.24
C VAL A 58 -19.17 -1.84 12.49
N PHE A 59 -19.82 -1.10 13.43
CA PHE A 59 -19.20 -0.67 14.69
C PHE A 59 -18.82 -1.83 15.62
N ARG A 60 -19.51 -2.95 15.56
CA ARG A 60 -19.11 -4.16 16.30
C ARG A 60 -17.80 -4.76 15.79
N HIS A 61 -17.51 -4.66 14.49
CA HIS A 61 -16.28 -5.17 13.87
C HIS A 61 -15.15 -4.14 13.88
N PHE A 62 -15.49 -2.87 13.79
CA PHE A 62 -14.54 -1.76 13.71
C PHE A 62 -15.07 -0.59 14.55
N ALA A 63 -14.49 -0.41 15.73
CA ALA A 63 -14.98 0.57 16.72
C ALA A 63 -14.97 2.01 16.20
N THR A 64 -14.03 2.34 15.29
CA THR A 64 -13.90 3.67 14.67
C THR A 64 -13.64 3.55 13.18
N LYS A 65 -13.77 4.66 12.47
CA LYS A 65 -13.41 4.77 11.05
C LYS A 65 -11.93 4.48 10.81
N GLU A 66 -11.06 4.95 11.70
CA GLU A 66 -9.62 4.71 11.65
C GLU A 66 -9.33 3.20 11.79
N ALA A 67 -9.98 2.51 12.74
CA ALA A 67 -9.84 1.06 12.91
C ALA A 67 -10.31 0.27 11.68
N LEU A 68 -11.37 0.73 11.01
CA LEU A 68 -11.81 0.16 9.74
C LEU A 68 -10.74 0.34 8.66
N PHE A 69 -10.23 1.56 8.46
CA PHE A 69 -9.22 1.82 7.44
C PHE A 69 -7.88 1.14 7.72
N ASP A 70 -7.46 1.03 8.98
CA ASP A 70 -6.27 0.27 9.34
C ASP A 70 -6.40 -1.21 8.98
N ALA A 71 -7.54 -1.82 9.29
CA ALA A 71 -7.81 -3.20 8.90
C ALA A 71 -7.98 -3.36 7.38
N PHE A 72 -8.56 -2.38 6.70
CA PHE A 72 -8.69 -2.35 5.25
C PHE A 72 -7.33 -2.34 4.55
N TRP A 73 -6.39 -1.52 5.00
CA TRP A 73 -5.05 -1.48 4.42
C TRP A 73 -4.26 -2.77 4.64
N ILE A 74 -4.47 -3.46 5.78
CA ILE A 74 -3.90 -4.79 6.01
C ILE A 74 -4.50 -5.79 5.01
N PHE A 75 -5.83 -5.82 4.89
CA PHE A 75 -6.56 -6.69 3.97
C PHE A 75 -6.14 -6.51 2.51
N ILE A 76 -6.00 -5.26 2.05
CA ILE A 76 -5.53 -4.96 0.69
C ILE A 76 -4.09 -5.42 0.47
N ASN A 77 -3.20 -5.17 1.43
CA ASN A 77 -1.80 -5.59 1.31
C ASN A 77 -1.65 -7.12 1.28
N GLU A 78 -2.47 -7.86 2.02
CA GLU A 78 -2.49 -9.32 1.99
C GLU A 78 -3.05 -9.86 0.66
N GLY A 79 -4.11 -9.23 0.14
CA GLY A 79 -4.77 -9.63 -1.12
C GLY A 79 -3.99 -9.24 -2.39
N MET A 80 -3.19 -8.17 -2.33
CA MET A 80 -2.37 -7.71 -3.47
C MET A 80 -1.00 -8.39 -3.55
N ASN A 81 -0.79 -9.53 -2.85
CA ASN A 81 0.53 -10.13 -2.67
C ASN A 81 1.51 -9.03 -2.26
N ALA A 82 1.54 -8.69 -0.98
CA ALA A 82 2.35 -7.58 -0.45
C ALA A 82 3.70 -7.58 -1.16
N GLN A 83 3.92 -6.60 -2.06
CA GLN A 83 5.13 -6.58 -2.89
C GLN A 83 6.31 -6.71 -1.94
N THR A 84 7.04 -7.81 -2.08
CA THR A 84 8.30 -7.99 -1.38
C THR A 84 9.17 -6.80 -1.75
N LEU A 85 9.74 -6.16 -0.73
CA LEU A 85 10.65 -5.06 -0.99
C LEU A 85 11.83 -5.60 -1.82
N PRO A 86 12.35 -4.83 -2.78
CA PRO A 86 13.45 -5.27 -3.61
C PRO A 86 14.67 -5.62 -2.75
N SER A 87 15.35 -6.69 -3.13
CA SER A 87 16.56 -7.20 -2.49
C SER A 87 17.83 -6.92 -3.30
N THR A 88 17.68 -6.65 -4.60
CA THR A 88 18.75 -6.32 -5.52
C THR A 88 18.48 -4.97 -6.21
N LEU A 89 19.54 -4.37 -6.76
CA LEU A 89 19.40 -3.12 -7.53
C LEU A 89 18.59 -3.33 -8.80
N ASP A 90 18.74 -4.49 -9.44
CA ASP A 90 17.97 -4.84 -10.64
C ASP A 90 16.47 -4.94 -10.35
N GLU A 91 16.10 -5.66 -9.29
CA GLU A 91 14.71 -5.70 -8.82
C GLU A 91 14.16 -4.30 -8.50
N LEU A 92 14.97 -3.45 -7.84
CA LEU A 92 14.56 -2.10 -7.49
C LEU A 92 14.28 -1.25 -8.72
N VAL A 93 15.12 -1.35 -9.75
CA VAL A 93 15.01 -0.58 -11.00
C VAL A 93 13.81 -1.02 -11.84
N HIS A 94 13.53 -2.31 -11.91
CA HIS A 94 12.48 -2.86 -12.78
C HIS A 94 11.12 -3.01 -12.09
N ALA A 95 11.07 -2.98 -10.76
CA ALA A 95 9.81 -3.11 -10.02
C ALA A 95 8.69 -2.10 -10.42
N PRO A 96 8.96 -0.85 -10.82
CA PRO A 96 7.92 0.07 -11.26
C PRO A 96 7.10 -0.46 -12.44
N ILE A 97 7.66 -1.28 -13.33
CA ILE A 97 6.97 -1.80 -14.51
C ILE A 97 5.74 -2.62 -14.10
N ASP A 98 5.92 -3.65 -13.29
CA ASP A 98 4.82 -4.48 -12.83
C ASP A 98 3.95 -3.76 -11.79
N MET A 99 4.58 -2.98 -10.91
CA MET A 99 3.89 -2.25 -9.84
C MET A 99 2.89 -1.25 -10.41
N PHE A 100 3.24 -0.47 -11.42
CA PHE A 100 2.36 0.54 -11.98
C PHE A 100 1.25 -0.06 -12.84
N GLN A 101 1.48 -1.22 -13.46
CA GLN A 101 0.41 -2.00 -14.07
C GLN A 101 -0.63 -2.48 -13.03
N GLN A 102 -0.17 -2.92 -11.85
CA GLN A 102 -1.07 -3.28 -10.76
C GLN A 102 -1.81 -2.06 -10.19
N PHE A 103 -1.17 -0.90 -10.16
CA PHE A 103 -1.82 0.36 -9.77
C PHE A 103 -2.94 0.74 -10.74
N ASP A 104 -2.75 0.55 -12.04
CA ASP A 104 -3.80 0.78 -13.05
C ASP A 104 -5.03 -0.12 -12.82
N LYS A 105 -4.83 -1.36 -12.43
CA LYS A 105 -5.93 -2.29 -12.13
C LYS A 105 -6.71 -1.91 -10.86
N ASN A 106 -6.07 -1.15 -9.95
CA ASN A 106 -6.59 -0.83 -8.63
C ASN A 106 -6.59 0.68 -8.35
N GLN A 107 -6.85 1.50 -9.37
CA GLN A 107 -6.69 2.96 -9.33
C GLN A 107 -7.36 3.63 -8.12
N GLY A 108 -8.60 3.26 -7.81
CA GLY A 108 -9.34 3.87 -6.70
C GLY A 108 -8.62 3.70 -5.36
N VAL A 109 -8.17 2.49 -5.05
CA VAL A 109 -7.44 2.20 -3.82
C VAL A 109 -6.08 2.91 -3.79
N ILE A 110 -5.36 2.91 -4.93
CA ILE A 110 -4.05 3.55 -5.01
C ILE A 110 -4.18 5.06 -4.82
N ARG A 111 -5.16 5.72 -5.46
CA ARG A 111 -5.44 7.14 -5.24
C ARG A 111 -5.87 7.42 -3.80
N ALA A 112 -6.74 6.61 -3.22
CA ALA A 112 -7.10 6.72 -1.81
C ALA A 112 -5.88 6.59 -0.88
N SER A 113 -4.91 5.72 -1.22
CA SER A 113 -3.65 5.61 -0.49
C SER A 113 -2.84 6.91 -0.52
N ILE A 114 -2.88 7.67 -1.62
CA ILE A 114 -2.15 8.93 -1.78
C ILE A 114 -2.87 10.06 -1.05
N HIS A 115 -4.19 10.18 -1.24
CA HIS A 115 -4.95 11.39 -0.94
C HIS A 115 -5.73 11.34 0.39
N THR A 116 -5.71 10.22 1.11
CA THR A 116 -6.39 10.13 2.42
C THR A 116 -5.41 10.12 3.60
N PRO A 117 -5.80 10.67 4.77
CA PRO A 117 -4.98 10.60 5.98
C PRO A 117 -4.64 9.16 6.38
N ALA A 118 -5.59 8.22 6.27
CA ALA A 118 -5.38 6.82 6.58
C ALA A 118 -4.37 6.16 5.62
N GLY A 119 -4.46 6.47 4.32
CA GLY A 119 -3.49 6.02 3.31
C GLY A 119 -2.09 6.57 3.58
N TYR A 120 -1.99 7.85 3.95
CA TYR A 120 -0.72 8.44 4.37
C TYR A 120 -0.12 7.71 5.59
N ALA A 121 -0.90 7.50 6.63
CA ALA A 121 -0.45 6.80 7.84
C ALA A 121 0.02 5.37 7.52
N MET A 122 -0.67 4.65 6.65
CA MET A 122 -0.28 3.33 6.17
C MET A 122 1.10 3.36 5.47
N ARG A 123 1.31 4.31 4.55
CA ARG A 123 2.60 4.45 3.85
C ARG A 123 3.73 4.77 4.81
N MET A 124 3.48 5.65 5.80
CA MET A 124 4.50 6.04 6.79
C MET A 124 4.93 4.87 7.68
N ARG A 125 4.05 3.95 8.03
CA ARG A 125 4.41 2.72 8.76
C ARG A 125 5.44 1.85 8.02
N ARG A 126 5.46 1.89 6.69
CA ARG A 126 6.35 1.07 5.85
C ARG A 126 7.63 1.80 5.42
N ILE A 127 7.73 3.12 5.64
CA ILE A 127 8.82 3.92 5.09
C ILE A 127 10.20 3.52 5.62
N ALA A 128 10.31 3.13 6.89
CA ALA A 128 11.58 2.70 7.50
C ALA A 128 12.11 1.41 6.85
N ALA A 129 11.23 0.41 6.65
CA ALA A 129 11.60 -0.84 5.98
C ALA A 129 12.01 -0.60 4.52
N ARG A 130 11.27 0.26 3.81
CA ARG A 130 11.58 0.64 2.43
C ARG A 130 12.92 1.34 2.30
N ARG A 131 13.22 2.32 3.18
CA ARG A 131 14.52 2.99 3.22
C ARG A 131 15.66 2.01 3.47
N LYS A 132 15.47 1.07 4.40
CA LYS A 132 16.45 0.03 4.67
C LYS A 132 16.72 -0.84 3.44
N ALA A 133 15.67 -1.31 2.76
CA ALA A 133 15.79 -2.13 1.55
C ALA A 133 16.53 -1.38 0.43
N PHE A 134 16.16 -0.14 0.14
CA PHE A 134 16.83 0.67 -0.89
C PHE A 134 18.31 0.86 -0.58
N LYS A 135 18.63 1.23 0.66
CA LYS A 135 20.02 1.37 1.08
C LYS A 135 20.82 0.07 0.92
N GLN A 136 20.22 -1.08 1.21
CA GLN A 136 20.85 -2.39 0.99
C GLN A 136 21.11 -2.66 -0.50
N CYS A 137 20.14 -2.35 -1.39
CA CYS A 137 20.32 -2.48 -2.84
C CYS A 137 21.48 -1.60 -3.35
N PHE A 138 21.57 -0.35 -2.92
CA PHE A 138 22.66 0.56 -3.30
C PHE A 138 24.02 0.07 -2.79
N THR A 139 24.10 -0.34 -1.52
CA THR A 139 25.36 -0.84 -0.93
C THR A 139 25.84 -2.12 -1.63
N ALA A 140 24.94 -3.05 -1.94
CA ALA A 140 25.28 -4.29 -2.66
C ALA A 140 25.75 -4.04 -4.10
N ALA A 141 25.39 -2.90 -4.69
CA ALA A 141 25.83 -2.47 -6.03
C ALA A 141 27.06 -1.55 -6.01
N GLU A 142 27.80 -1.53 -4.88
CA GLU A 142 28.99 -0.69 -4.68
C GLU A 142 28.75 0.82 -4.89
N MET A 143 27.49 1.24 -4.82
CA MET A 143 27.14 2.66 -4.79
C MET A 143 27.27 3.16 -3.35
N GLU A 144 27.99 4.24 -3.15
CA GLU A 144 28.14 4.84 -1.83
C GLU A 144 26.90 5.70 -1.47
N PRO A 145 25.95 5.20 -0.63
CA PRO A 145 24.74 5.94 -0.29
C PRO A 145 25.04 7.23 0.48
N ALA A 146 26.21 7.34 1.11
CA ALA A 146 26.61 8.51 1.87
C ALA A 146 27.17 9.64 0.99
N SER A 147 27.57 9.34 -0.26
CA SER A 147 28.01 10.36 -1.21
C SER A 147 26.87 11.32 -1.60
N GLU A 148 27.22 12.49 -2.10
CA GLU A 148 26.27 13.50 -2.59
C GLU A 148 25.35 12.90 -3.68
N ASN A 149 25.95 12.21 -4.67
CA ASN A 149 25.20 11.61 -5.76
C ASN A 149 24.40 10.39 -5.30
N GLY A 150 24.92 9.59 -4.35
CA GLY A 150 24.17 8.50 -3.73
C GLY A 150 22.91 8.98 -3.02
N LYS A 151 23.00 10.06 -2.24
CA LYS A 151 21.83 10.66 -1.57
C LYS A 151 20.80 11.19 -2.56
N ARG A 152 21.24 11.86 -3.64
CA ARG A 152 20.36 12.36 -4.71
C ARG A 152 19.65 11.19 -5.43
N ALA A 153 20.42 10.15 -5.77
CA ALA A 153 19.86 8.95 -6.41
C ALA A 153 18.82 8.28 -5.50
N GLU A 154 19.14 8.03 -4.23
CA GLU A 154 18.21 7.42 -3.27
C GLU A 154 16.90 8.23 -3.15
N ALA A 155 16.99 9.56 -3.06
CA ALA A 155 15.82 10.43 -3.00
C ALA A 155 14.94 10.33 -4.26
N LEU A 156 15.54 10.34 -5.44
CA LEU A 156 14.84 10.20 -6.72
C LEU A 156 14.24 8.79 -6.90
N PHE A 157 14.90 7.75 -6.41
CA PHE A 157 14.37 6.40 -6.41
C PHE A 157 13.12 6.30 -5.50
N HIS A 158 13.12 6.96 -4.35
CA HIS A 158 11.93 7.02 -3.51
C HIS A 158 10.75 7.71 -4.20
N LEU A 159 11.01 8.72 -5.03
CA LEU A 159 10.00 9.37 -5.86
C LEU A 159 9.50 8.43 -6.95
N LEU A 160 10.39 7.90 -7.79
CA LEU A 160 10.07 7.08 -8.96
C LEU A 160 9.45 5.72 -8.58
N TYR A 161 9.77 5.19 -7.41
CA TYR A 161 9.18 3.99 -6.83
C TYR A 161 7.94 4.33 -5.98
N SER A 162 7.04 5.17 -6.45
CA SER A 162 5.89 5.60 -5.64
C SER A 162 4.60 5.65 -6.45
N ALA A 163 3.48 5.49 -5.74
CA ALA A 163 2.16 5.70 -6.32
C ALA A 163 1.96 7.14 -6.82
N GLY A 164 2.64 8.12 -6.21
CA GLY A 164 2.61 9.51 -6.67
C GLY A 164 3.26 9.68 -8.04
N ALA A 165 4.38 8.99 -8.32
CA ALA A 165 5.00 9.03 -9.65
C ALA A 165 4.07 8.40 -10.70
N TRP A 166 3.46 7.23 -10.39
CA TRP A 166 2.47 6.60 -11.26
C TRP A 166 1.32 7.57 -11.58
N GLU A 167 0.76 8.23 -10.56
CA GLU A 167 -0.38 9.14 -10.75
C GLU A 167 -0.02 10.32 -11.64
N ILE A 168 1.14 10.96 -11.42
CA ILE A 168 1.61 12.08 -12.23
C ILE A 168 1.86 11.64 -13.67
N LEU A 169 2.58 10.53 -13.89
CA LEU A 169 2.87 10.03 -15.23
C LEU A 169 1.60 9.64 -15.97
N LYS A 170 0.61 9.09 -15.27
CA LYS A 170 -0.69 8.77 -15.84
C LYS A 170 -1.52 10.01 -16.18
N ASP A 171 -1.71 10.89 -15.20
CA ASP A 171 -2.70 11.98 -15.31
C ASP A 171 -2.16 13.18 -16.12
N TYR A 172 -0.85 13.48 -16.04
CA TYR A 172 -0.27 14.62 -16.74
C TYR A 172 0.38 14.23 -18.07
N ALA A 173 1.00 13.04 -18.16
CA ALA A 173 1.63 12.60 -19.39
C ALA A 173 0.75 11.64 -20.22
N GLY A 174 -0.41 11.21 -19.70
CA GLY A 174 -1.35 10.33 -20.39
C GLY A 174 -0.86 8.89 -20.57
N LEU A 175 0.13 8.45 -19.77
CA LEU A 175 0.72 7.12 -19.90
C LEU A 175 -0.16 6.05 -19.27
N THR A 176 -0.15 4.86 -19.84
CA THR A 176 -0.65 3.65 -19.20
C THR A 176 0.26 3.26 -18.02
N GLY A 177 -0.22 2.40 -17.12
CA GLY A 177 0.62 1.90 -16.01
C GLY A 177 1.89 1.22 -16.47
N GLN A 178 1.85 0.51 -17.61
CA GLN A 178 3.04 -0.10 -18.21
C GLN A 178 4.03 0.98 -18.67
N GLU A 179 3.59 1.91 -19.50
CA GLU A 179 4.44 2.99 -20.03
C GLU A 179 5.02 3.87 -18.93
N ALA A 180 4.22 4.17 -17.89
CA ALA A 180 4.68 4.92 -16.71
C ALA A 180 5.74 4.15 -15.92
N GLY A 181 5.57 2.82 -15.78
CA GLY A 181 6.55 1.93 -15.14
C GLY A 181 7.85 1.85 -15.93
N GLU A 182 7.77 1.72 -17.24
CA GLU A 182 8.92 1.73 -18.15
C GLU A 182 9.66 3.08 -18.10
N ALA A 183 8.94 4.20 -18.09
CA ALA A 183 9.53 5.54 -17.95
C ALA A 183 10.24 5.72 -16.61
N ALA A 184 9.64 5.26 -15.50
CA ALA A 184 10.26 5.32 -14.18
C ALA A 184 11.52 4.43 -14.12
N SER A 185 11.45 3.21 -14.65
CA SER A 185 12.59 2.27 -14.74
C SER A 185 13.73 2.87 -15.57
N TRP A 186 13.42 3.41 -16.74
CA TRP A 186 14.42 4.09 -17.59
C TRP A 186 15.08 5.26 -16.86
N ALA A 187 14.30 6.12 -16.18
CA ALA A 187 14.85 7.24 -15.41
C ALA A 187 15.79 6.76 -14.28
N MET A 188 15.41 5.68 -13.58
CA MET A 188 16.27 5.07 -12.55
C MET A 188 17.59 4.58 -13.13
N GLN A 189 17.59 3.95 -14.31
CA GLN A 189 18.80 3.49 -15.00
C GLN A 189 19.72 4.67 -15.38
N VAL A 190 19.14 5.78 -15.85
CA VAL A 190 19.90 7.00 -16.17
C VAL A 190 20.53 7.61 -14.90
N ILE A 191 19.76 7.70 -13.81
CA ILE A 191 20.24 8.18 -12.52
C ILE A 191 21.40 7.33 -12.01
N LEU A 192 21.31 5.98 -12.13
CA LEU A 192 22.41 5.10 -11.71
C LEU A 192 23.68 5.33 -12.51
N LYS A 193 23.58 5.53 -13.82
CA LYS A 193 24.74 5.84 -14.66
C LYS A 193 25.39 7.15 -14.24
N ALA A 194 24.59 8.18 -13.97
CA ALA A 194 25.07 9.49 -13.55
C ALA A 194 25.60 9.51 -12.10
N ALA A 195 25.15 8.60 -11.24
CA ALA A 195 25.54 8.54 -9.84
C ALA A 195 26.81 7.71 -9.60
N LYS A 196 27.24 6.88 -10.57
CA LYS A 196 28.54 6.19 -10.47
C LYS A 196 29.66 7.21 -10.57
N PRO A 197 30.70 7.10 -9.73
CA PRO A 197 31.90 7.91 -9.93
C PRO A 197 32.48 7.61 -11.32
N ASP A 198 32.91 8.66 -12.02
CA ASP A 198 33.62 8.51 -13.27
C ASP A 198 34.80 7.54 -13.03
N ALA A 199 34.87 6.49 -13.83
CA ALA A 199 36.02 5.61 -13.82
C ALA A 199 37.24 6.43 -14.24
N GLN A 200 38.09 6.77 -13.26
CA GLN A 200 39.38 7.42 -13.50
C GLN A 200 40.34 6.48 -14.24
#